data_d3341341159f359a768ec4ecebd5cd6e
#
_entry.id   d3341341159f359a768ec4ecebd5cd6e
#
_cell.length_a   1.000
_cell.length_b   1.000
_cell.length_c   1.000
_cell.angle_alpha   90.00
_cell.angle_beta   90.00
_cell.angle_gamma   90.00
#
_symmetry.space_group_name_H-M   'P 1'
#
loop_
_entity.id
_entity.type
_entity.pdbx_description
1 polymer ?
#
loop_
_entity_poly.entity_id
_entity_poly.type
_entity_poly.pdbx_seq_one_letter_code
_entity_poly.pdbx_strand_id
1 'polypeptide(L)'
;MDRRALVLGGGGLTGIGWEIGLIAGLAERGIDLAAADVIIGTSAGAVVGADLTGGQEPGGLYQAQLAPPAPEPAARMGWGIIGRLLWVMSTSRDPVRARARIGHWALATPTMPEADRRKVLQARLPDSDWPAQMLKVTAVDARTGQFVVFDATGEAGLVDAVGASCAVPGVWPPVTIGNRRFMDGGVRSVANADLAARYERVVRTW
;
A
#
# COMPACT_ATOMS: atom_id res chain seq x y z
N MET A 1 17.49 -23.03 -2.65
CA MET A 1 17.68 -21.76 -1.87
C MET A 1 16.35 -21.43 -1.23
N ASP A 2 16.35 -21.15 0.08
CA ASP A 2 15.13 -20.80 0.80
C ASP A 2 14.61 -19.45 0.30
N ARG A 3 13.43 -19.43 -0.31
CA ARG A 3 12.84 -18.20 -0.82
C ARG A 3 12.29 -17.34 0.32
N ARG A 4 12.64 -16.06 0.30
CA ARG A 4 12.32 -15.07 1.34
C ARG A 4 11.26 -14.10 0.86
N ALA A 5 10.30 -13.78 1.73
CA ALA A 5 9.30 -12.75 1.49
C ALA A 5 9.34 -11.70 2.61
N LEU A 6 9.30 -10.45 2.23
CA LEU A 6 9.03 -9.31 3.11
C LEU A 6 7.60 -8.83 2.89
N VAL A 7 6.79 -8.84 3.95
CA VAL A 7 5.42 -8.36 3.91
C VAL A 7 5.32 -7.06 4.69
N LEU A 8 5.00 -5.98 3.98
CA LEU A 8 4.86 -4.63 4.50
C LEU A 8 3.38 -4.25 4.57
N GLY A 9 2.92 -3.91 5.76
CA GLY A 9 1.51 -3.70 6.05
C GLY A 9 1.01 -2.27 5.79
N GLY A 10 -0.28 -2.07 5.99
CA GLY A 10 -0.88 -0.73 6.01
C GLY A 10 -0.64 -0.04 7.35
N GLY A 11 -0.62 1.29 7.37
CA GLY A 11 -0.41 2.06 8.61
C GLY A 11 -0.38 3.57 8.39
N GLY A 12 -0.63 4.02 7.17
CA GLY A 12 -0.53 5.44 6.80
C GLY A 12 0.88 5.99 7.02
N LEU A 13 1.02 7.29 7.28
CA LEU A 13 2.32 7.93 7.49
C LEU A 13 3.08 7.35 8.70
N THR A 14 2.37 6.99 9.76
CA THR A 14 2.95 6.35 10.94
C THR A 14 3.52 4.97 10.60
N GLY A 15 2.80 4.20 9.77
CA GLY A 15 3.25 2.91 9.27
C GLY A 15 4.51 3.03 8.44
N ILE A 16 4.58 3.99 7.51
CA ILE A 16 5.79 4.27 6.71
C ILE A 16 7.00 4.52 7.63
N GLY A 17 6.86 5.46 8.58
CA GLY A 17 7.97 5.78 9.49
C GLY A 17 8.40 4.61 10.37
N TRP A 18 7.43 3.80 10.83
CA TRP A 18 7.72 2.61 11.64
C TRP A 18 8.41 1.51 10.82
N GLU A 19 7.92 1.21 9.62
CA GLU A 19 8.52 0.19 8.74
C GLU A 19 9.94 0.58 8.33
N ILE A 20 10.15 1.83 7.90
CA ILE A 20 11.47 2.35 7.54
C ILE A 20 12.42 2.28 8.75
N GLY A 21 11.97 2.72 9.94
CA GLY A 21 12.78 2.67 11.15
C GLY A 21 13.19 1.26 11.54
N LEU A 22 12.26 0.29 11.44
CA LEU A 22 12.55 -1.13 11.70
C LEU A 22 13.57 -1.69 10.70
N ILE A 23 13.36 -1.45 9.41
CA ILE A 23 14.22 -1.98 8.34
C ILE A 23 15.61 -1.36 8.43
N ALA A 24 15.73 -0.05 8.67
CA ALA A 24 16.99 0.63 8.84
C ALA A 24 17.75 0.12 10.07
N GLY A 25 17.08 -0.01 11.23
CA GLY A 25 17.72 -0.52 12.45
C GLY A 25 18.17 -1.98 12.35
N LEU A 26 17.51 -2.81 11.55
CA LEU A 26 17.95 -4.17 11.25
C LEU A 26 19.14 -4.18 10.28
N ALA A 27 19.12 -3.32 9.26
CA ALA A 27 20.23 -3.17 8.31
C ALA A 27 21.53 -2.74 9.01
N GLU A 28 21.48 -1.83 9.98
CA GLU A 28 22.64 -1.45 10.82
C GLU A 28 23.24 -2.65 11.57
N ARG A 29 22.48 -3.70 11.80
CA ARG A 29 22.92 -4.95 12.45
C ARG A 29 23.25 -6.06 11.46
N GLY A 30 23.37 -5.75 10.19
CA GLY A 30 23.70 -6.69 9.14
C GLY A 30 22.53 -7.61 8.69
N ILE A 31 21.29 -7.26 9.07
CA ILE A 31 20.09 -7.99 8.63
C ILE A 31 19.43 -7.18 7.51
N ASP A 32 19.68 -7.61 6.28
CA ASP A 32 19.12 -6.97 5.09
C ASP A 32 17.77 -7.61 4.72
N LEU A 33 16.69 -6.91 5.06
CA LEU A 33 15.33 -7.28 4.68
C LEU A 33 14.98 -6.86 3.25
N ALA A 34 15.65 -5.86 2.69
CA ALA A 34 15.42 -5.39 1.33
C ALA A 34 15.86 -6.44 0.28
N ALA A 35 16.80 -7.32 0.64
CA ALA A 35 17.26 -8.44 -0.20
C ALA A 35 16.29 -9.64 -0.25
N ALA A 36 15.01 -9.47 0.11
CA ALA A 36 13.98 -10.50 -0.04
C ALA A 36 13.71 -10.80 -1.52
N ASP A 37 13.36 -12.06 -1.84
CA ASP A 37 13.03 -12.48 -3.22
C ASP A 37 11.73 -11.84 -3.71
N VAL A 38 10.84 -11.47 -2.78
CA VAL A 38 9.62 -10.71 -3.06
C VAL A 38 9.34 -9.74 -1.92
N ILE A 39 8.90 -8.54 -2.27
CA ILE A 39 8.29 -7.59 -1.33
C ILE A 39 6.80 -7.50 -1.65
N ILE A 40 5.96 -7.63 -0.64
CA ILE A 40 4.50 -7.54 -0.75
C ILE A 40 4.06 -6.35 0.06
N GLY A 41 3.55 -5.32 -0.61
CA GLY A 41 3.18 -4.06 0.02
C GLY A 41 1.67 -3.80 0.00
N THR A 42 1.17 -3.30 1.12
CA THR A 42 -0.22 -2.83 1.27
C THR A 42 -0.19 -1.40 1.80
N SER A 43 -0.82 -0.44 1.11
CA SER A 43 -0.93 0.97 1.56
C SER A 43 0.45 1.57 1.89
N ALA A 44 0.73 1.89 3.16
CA ALA A 44 2.05 2.34 3.63
C ALA A 44 3.17 1.43 3.12
N GLY A 45 3.01 0.13 3.27
CA GLY A 45 3.99 -0.87 2.85
C GLY A 45 4.17 -0.94 1.33
N ALA A 46 3.19 -0.50 0.52
CA ALA A 46 3.39 -0.39 -0.93
C ALA A 46 4.34 0.76 -1.28
N VAL A 47 4.29 1.87 -0.54
CA VAL A 47 5.24 2.99 -0.69
C VAL A 47 6.64 2.55 -0.28
N VAL A 48 6.79 2.00 0.94
CA VAL A 48 8.09 1.52 1.45
C VAL A 48 8.67 0.43 0.55
N GLY A 49 7.83 -0.49 0.05
CA GLY A 49 8.24 -1.54 -0.88
C GLY A 49 8.75 -0.98 -2.21
N ALA A 50 8.10 0.06 -2.75
CA ALA A 50 8.56 0.73 -3.96
C ALA A 50 9.89 1.45 -3.75
N ASP A 51 10.08 2.14 -2.60
CA ASP A 51 11.33 2.79 -2.25
C ASP A 51 12.49 1.78 -2.16
N LEU A 52 12.29 0.68 -1.42
CA LEU A 52 13.33 -0.35 -1.22
C LEU A 52 13.69 -1.04 -2.54
N THR A 53 12.69 -1.45 -3.33
CA THR A 53 12.92 -2.14 -4.60
C THR A 53 13.43 -1.20 -5.69
N GLY A 54 13.19 0.11 -5.56
CA GLY A 54 13.78 1.18 -6.37
C GLY A 54 15.22 1.52 -6.02
N GLY A 55 15.86 0.75 -5.11
CA GLY A 55 17.28 0.90 -4.75
C GLY A 55 17.55 1.96 -3.69
N GLN A 56 16.54 2.45 -2.99
CA GLN A 56 16.74 3.37 -1.88
C GLN A 56 17.33 2.64 -0.67
N GLU A 57 18.44 3.15 -0.15
CA GLU A 57 19.09 2.60 1.03
C GLU A 57 18.23 2.84 2.29
N PRO A 58 18.02 1.82 3.16
CA PRO A 58 17.21 1.96 4.37
C PRO A 58 17.62 3.09 5.28
N GLY A 59 18.92 3.31 5.44
CA GLY A 59 19.47 4.43 6.24
C GLY A 59 19.12 5.80 5.66
N GLY A 60 19.16 5.94 4.32
CA GLY A 60 18.76 7.15 3.63
C GLY A 60 17.26 7.45 3.78
N LEU A 61 16.43 6.43 3.65
CA LEU A 61 14.98 6.51 3.89
C LEU A 61 14.68 6.96 5.33
N TYR A 62 15.40 6.39 6.31
CA TYR A 62 15.25 6.78 7.72
C TYR A 62 15.60 8.25 7.95
N GLN A 63 16.72 8.73 7.41
CA GLN A 63 17.10 10.14 7.53
C GLN A 63 16.06 11.06 6.86
N ALA A 64 15.49 10.67 5.73
CA ALA A 64 14.43 11.41 5.08
C ALA A 64 13.16 11.54 5.95
N GLN A 65 12.84 10.54 6.80
CA GLN A 65 11.72 10.62 7.74
C GLN A 65 11.95 11.62 8.89
N LEU A 66 13.20 11.93 9.21
CA LEU A 66 13.56 12.92 10.24
C LEU A 66 13.52 14.36 9.72
N ALA A 67 13.50 14.55 8.40
CA ALA A 67 13.36 15.87 7.79
C ALA A 67 11.96 16.46 8.04
N PRO A 68 11.82 17.79 8.05
CA PRO A 68 10.51 18.42 8.13
C PRO A 68 9.59 17.87 7.02
N PRO A 69 8.32 17.50 7.34
CA PRO A 69 7.42 16.93 6.36
C PRO A 69 7.16 17.93 5.22
N ALA A 70 7.18 17.43 3.99
CA ALA A 70 6.69 18.21 2.86
C ALA A 70 5.23 18.62 3.10
N PRO A 71 4.79 19.80 2.62
CA PRO A 71 3.43 20.24 2.76
C PRO A 71 2.49 19.34 1.94
N GLU A 72 2.01 18.28 2.56
CA GLU A 72 0.98 17.41 1.98
C GLU A 72 -0.39 17.72 2.58
N PRO A 73 -1.47 17.56 1.78
CA PRO A 73 -2.82 17.62 2.32
C PRO A 73 -2.98 16.60 3.45
N ALA A 74 -3.32 17.08 4.65
CA ALA A 74 -3.46 16.20 5.81
C ALA A 74 -4.62 15.20 5.59
N ALA A 75 -4.28 13.92 5.46
CA ALA A 75 -5.26 12.85 5.49
C ALA A 75 -5.85 12.73 6.90
N ARG A 76 -7.12 13.07 7.07
CA ARG A 76 -7.82 12.88 8.35
C ARG A 76 -8.77 11.70 8.23
N MET A 77 -8.39 10.58 8.82
CA MET A 77 -9.30 9.46 9.02
C MET A 77 -10.18 9.77 10.25
N GLY A 78 -11.32 10.41 10.00
CA GLY A 78 -12.28 10.73 11.07
C GLY A 78 -12.95 9.46 11.64
N TRP A 79 -13.39 9.52 12.90
CA TRP A 79 -14.11 8.42 13.57
C TRP A 79 -15.33 7.93 12.79
N GLY A 80 -15.99 8.80 12.02
CA GLY A 80 -17.11 8.44 11.15
C GLY A 80 -16.72 7.49 10.03
N ILE A 81 -15.53 7.63 9.45
CA ILE A 81 -15.00 6.73 8.42
C ILE A 81 -14.72 5.37 9.04
N ILE A 82 -14.00 5.34 10.17
CA ILE A 82 -13.66 4.10 10.89
C ILE A 82 -14.93 3.36 11.28
N GLY A 83 -15.88 4.05 11.91
CA GLY A 83 -17.15 3.46 12.33
C GLY A 83 -17.94 2.87 11.17
N ARG A 84 -17.96 3.56 10.02
CA ARG A 84 -18.63 3.06 8.81
C ARG A 84 -17.96 1.82 8.24
N LEU A 85 -16.64 1.79 8.17
CA LEU A 85 -15.88 0.63 7.72
C LEU A 85 -16.17 -0.59 8.61
N LEU A 86 -16.06 -0.42 9.92
CA LEU A 86 -16.34 -1.48 10.90
C LEU A 86 -17.78 -1.97 10.80
N TRP A 87 -18.75 -1.06 10.69
CA TRP A 87 -20.16 -1.43 10.57
C TRP A 87 -20.45 -2.23 9.29
N VAL A 88 -19.93 -1.83 8.14
CA VAL A 88 -20.12 -2.57 6.88
C VAL A 88 -19.48 -3.94 6.95
N MET A 89 -18.28 -4.03 7.53
CA MET A 89 -17.57 -5.31 7.68
C MET A 89 -18.29 -6.27 8.64
N SER A 90 -18.84 -5.75 9.75
CA SER A 90 -19.54 -6.58 10.75
C SER A 90 -20.93 -7.03 10.31
N THR A 91 -21.59 -6.28 9.42
CA THR A 91 -22.97 -6.58 8.98
C THR A 91 -23.06 -7.44 7.72
N SER A 92 -21.95 -7.76 7.08
CA SER A 92 -21.95 -8.58 5.86
C SER A 92 -21.34 -9.95 6.11
N ARG A 93 -22.07 -11.02 5.75
CA ARG A 93 -21.56 -12.40 5.79
C ARG A 93 -20.64 -12.75 4.62
N ASP A 94 -20.70 -11.97 3.54
CA ASP A 94 -19.86 -12.14 2.36
C ASP A 94 -18.80 -11.03 2.31
N PRO A 95 -17.52 -11.36 2.51
CA PRO A 95 -16.45 -10.37 2.51
C PRO A 95 -16.30 -9.62 1.18
N VAL A 96 -16.60 -10.26 0.04
CA VAL A 96 -16.50 -9.60 -1.27
C VAL A 96 -17.60 -8.55 -1.40
N ARG A 97 -18.82 -8.89 -1.03
CA ARG A 97 -19.95 -7.94 -1.02
C ARG A 97 -19.72 -6.80 -0.02
N ALA A 98 -19.13 -7.09 1.15
CA ALA A 98 -18.78 -6.06 2.11
C ALA A 98 -17.80 -5.04 1.49
N ARG A 99 -16.74 -5.52 0.85
CA ARG A 99 -15.77 -4.68 0.16
C ARG A 99 -16.40 -3.87 -0.98
N ALA A 100 -17.27 -4.48 -1.79
CA ALA A 100 -18.01 -3.77 -2.84
C ALA A 100 -18.87 -2.62 -2.29
N ARG A 101 -19.55 -2.82 -1.14
CA ARG A 101 -20.32 -1.75 -0.47
C ARG A 101 -19.43 -0.60 0.00
N ILE A 102 -18.26 -0.90 0.55
CA ILE A 102 -17.25 0.10 0.92
C ILE A 102 -16.77 0.84 -0.33
N GLY A 103 -16.48 0.13 -1.41
CA GLY A 103 -16.03 0.70 -2.67
C GLY A 103 -17.06 1.63 -3.32
N HIS A 104 -18.33 1.23 -3.35
CA HIS A 104 -19.41 2.11 -3.84
C HIS A 104 -19.53 3.39 -3.03
N TRP A 105 -19.38 3.30 -1.70
CA TRP A 105 -19.34 4.47 -0.86
C TRP A 105 -18.11 5.35 -1.15
N ALA A 106 -16.92 4.75 -1.32
CA ALA A 106 -15.70 5.47 -1.67
C ALA A 106 -15.84 6.23 -3.00
N LEU A 107 -16.47 5.61 -4.00
CA LEU A 107 -16.74 6.22 -5.30
C LEU A 107 -17.72 7.40 -5.24
N ALA A 108 -18.63 7.40 -4.27
CA ALA A 108 -19.63 8.46 -4.06
C ALA A 108 -19.17 9.55 -3.09
N THR A 109 -18.06 9.34 -2.38
CA THR A 109 -17.57 10.30 -1.37
C THR A 109 -16.71 11.37 -2.04
N PRO A 110 -17.01 12.67 -1.87
CA PRO A 110 -16.18 13.75 -2.35
C PRO A 110 -14.78 13.70 -1.70
N THR A 111 -13.75 13.71 -2.52
CA THR A 111 -12.35 13.77 -2.12
C THR A 111 -11.60 14.74 -3.03
N MET A 112 -10.30 14.91 -2.83
CA MET A 112 -9.48 15.68 -3.78
C MET A 112 -9.51 15.02 -5.17
N PRO A 113 -9.23 15.77 -6.27
CA PRO A 113 -9.15 15.21 -7.60
C PRO A 113 -8.07 14.11 -7.71
N GLU A 114 -8.39 13.02 -8.39
CA GLU A 114 -7.47 11.89 -8.60
C GLU A 114 -6.14 12.31 -9.23
N ALA A 115 -6.18 13.21 -10.22
CA ALA A 115 -4.99 13.72 -10.89
C ALA A 115 -4.04 14.47 -9.94
N ASP A 116 -4.57 15.19 -8.95
CA ASP A 116 -3.75 15.92 -7.99
C ASP A 116 -3.14 14.96 -6.96
N ARG A 117 -3.90 13.94 -6.52
CA ARG A 117 -3.34 12.89 -5.68
C ARG A 117 -2.23 12.11 -6.40
N ARG A 118 -2.40 11.82 -7.70
CA ARG A 118 -1.40 11.15 -8.51
C ARG A 118 -0.09 11.94 -8.58
N LYS A 119 -0.13 13.27 -8.74
CA LYS A 119 1.08 14.13 -8.73
C LYS A 119 1.84 14.02 -7.40
N VAL A 120 1.13 14.01 -6.28
CA VAL A 120 1.74 13.87 -4.94
C VAL A 120 2.47 12.53 -4.82
N LEU A 121 1.85 11.44 -5.27
CA LEU A 121 2.46 10.12 -5.23
C LEU A 121 3.65 10.01 -6.18
N GLN A 122 3.53 10.55 -7.40
CA GLN A 122 4.61 10.56 -8.38
C GLN A 122 5.85 11.33 -7.88
N ALA A 123 5.64 12.43 -7.16
CA ALA A 123 6.75 13.20 -6.57
C ALA A 123 7.42 12.48 -5.38
N ARG A 124 6.75 11.49 -4.78
CA ARG A 124 7.25 10.73 -3.64
C ARG A 124 8.01 9.47 -4.05
N LEU A 125 7.61 8.83 -5.15
CA LEU A 125 8.23 7.60 -5.63
C LEU A 125 9.51 7.92 -6.42
N PRO A 126 10.60 7.15 -6.23
CA PRO A 126 11.89 7.42 -6.86
C PRO A 126 11.83 7.26 -8.39
N ASP A 127 11.05 6.29 -8.85
CA ASP A 127 10.86 5.97 -10.26
C ASP A 127 9.39 5.72 -10.59
N SER A 128 9.04 5.92 -11.87
CA SER A 128 7.70 5.62 -12.40
C SER A 128 7.56 4.17 -12.87
N ASP A 129 8.68 3.50 -13.11
CA ASP A 129 8.74 2.14 -13.66
C ASP A 129 8.80 1.08 -12.56
N TRP A 130 8.31 -0.12 -12.88
CA TRP A 130 8.42 -1.26 -11.99
C TRP A 130 9.88 -1.66 -11.79
N PRO A 131 10.31 -1.92 -10.56
CA PRO A 131 11.67 -2.36 -10.25
C PRO A 131 11.95 -3.76 -10.81
N ALA A 132 13.25 -4.08 -10.99
CA ALA A 132 13.67 -5.42 -11.38
C ALA A 132 13.40 -6.46 -10.28
N GLN A 133 13.48 -6.06 -9.01
CA GLN A 133 13.12 -6.90 -7.86
C GLN A 133 11.60 -7.07 -7.82
N MET A 134 11.13 -8.28 -7.48
CA MET A 134 9.70 -8.58 -7.45
C MET A 134 8.98 -7.81 -6.34
N LEU A 135 8.19 -6.83 -6.74
CA LEU A 135 7.27 -6.09 -5.89
C LEU A 135 5.83 -6.48 -6.23
N LYS A 136 5.03 -6.81 -5.21
CA LYS A 136 3.59 -7.04 -5.31
C LYS A 136 2.85 -5.99 -4.52
N VAL A 137 1.96 -5.26 -5.18
CA VAL A 137 1.17 -4.19 -4.60
C VAL A 137 -0.30 -4.61 -4.55
N THR A 138 -0.91 -4.53 -3.37
CA THR A 138 -2.26 -5.04 -3.15
C THR A 138 -3.31 -3.93 -3.27
N ALA A 139 -4.45 -4.23 -3.88
CA ALA A 139 -5.59 -3.32 -3.95
C ALA A 139 -6.92 -4.08 -3.97
N VAL A 140 -8.02 -3.36 -3.92
CA VAL A 140 -9.39 -3.90 -4.04
C VAL A 140 -10.13 -3.12 -5.12
N ASP A 141 -10.78 -3.82 -6.04
CA ASP A 141 -11.68 -3.21 -7.01
C ASP A 141 -12.88 -2.61 -6.29
N ALA A 142 -13.08 -1.30 -6.44
CA ALA A 142 -14.08 -0.54 -5.71
C ALA A 142 -15.53 -0.88 -6.14
N ARG A 143 -15.74 -1.41 -7.34
CA ARG A 143 -17.08 -1.78 -7.82
C ARG A 143 -17.45 -3.20 -7.44
N THR A 144 -16.50 -4.13 -7.57
CA THR A 144 -16.77 -5.56 -7.39
C THR A 144 -16.37 -6.10 -6.02
N GLY A 145 -15.51 -5.39 -5.28
CA GLY A 145 -14.93 -5.86 -4.02
C GLY A 145 -13.88 -6.97 -4.19
N GLN A 146 -13.50 -7.27 -5.43
CA GLN A 146 -12.47 -8.28 -5.72
C GLN A 146 -11.09 -7.79 -5.34
N PHE A 147 -10.31 -8.68 -4.75
CA PHE A 147 -8.91 -8.45 -4.43
C PHE A 147 -8.06 -8.53 -5.70
N VAL A 148 -7.10 -7.63 -5.81
CA VAL A 148 -6.17 -7.53 -6.94
C VAL A 148 -4.76 -7.36 -6.43
N VAL A 149 -3.82 -7.99 -7.09
CA VAL A 149 -2.38 -7.81 -6.88
C VAL A 149 -1.80 -7.27 -8.17
N PHE A 150 -1.11 -6.14 -8.08
CA PHE A 150 -0.35 -5.56 -9.17
C PHE A 150 1.12 -5.94 -9.04
N ASP A 151 1.76 -6.18 -10.17
CA ASP A 151 3.20 -6.39 -10.30
C ASP A 151 3.68 -5.99 -11.70
N ALA A 152 4.96 -6.13 -11.97
CA ALA A 152 5.58 -5.74 -13.23
C ALA A 152 5.07 -6.50 -14.47
N THR A 153 4.31 -7.58 -14.31
CA THR A 153 3.77 -8.38 -15.43
C THR A 153 2.44 -7.87 -15.94
N GLY A 154 1.80 -6.95 -15.19
CA GLY A 154 0.50 -6.38 -15.52
C GLY A 154 0.61 -5.07 -16.32
N GLU A 155 -0.56 -4.53 -16.69
CA GLU A 155 -0.66 -3.27 -17.46
C GLU A 155 -0.61 -2.00 -16.58
N ALA A 156 -0.71 -2.13 -15.27
CA ALA A 156 -0.72 -1.00 -14.35
C ALA A 156 0.69 -0.43 -14.17
N GLY A 157 0.88 0.88 -14.32
CA GLY A 157 2.11 1.55 -13.92
C GLY A 157 2.32 1.52 -12.40
N LEU A 158 3.57 1.57 -11.94
CA LEU A 158 3.92 1.51 -10.51
C LEU A 158 3.22 2.60 -9.69
N VAL A 159 3.23 3.85 -10.18
CA VAL A 159 2.61 4.99 -9.50
C VAL A 159 1.10 4.76 -9.30
N ASP A 160 0.42 4.24 -10.32
CA ASP A 160 -1.02 3.99 -10.26
C ASP A 160 -1.34 2.79 -9.36
N ALA A 161 -0.50 1.74 -9.37
CA ALA A 161 -0.64 0.59 -8.48
C ALA A 161 -0.45 0.98 -7.00
N VAL A 162 0.62 1.72 -6.68
CA VAL A 162 0.87 2.25 -5.32
C VAL A 162 -0.25 3.22 -4.91
N GLY A 163 -0.69 4.07 -5.85
CA GLY A 163 -1.83 4.96 -5.64
C GLY A 163 -3.10 4.22 -5.29
N ALA A 164 -3.42 3.14 -6.01
CA ALA A 164 -4.56 2.28 -5.75
C ALA A 164 -4.47 1.63 -4.36
N SER A 165 -3.28 1.15 -4.00
CA SER A 165 -3.01 0.56 -2.68
C SER A 165 -3.17 1.56 -1.53
N CYS A 166 -2.94 2.84 -1.78
CA CYS A 166 -3.04 3.94 -0.82
C CYS A 166 -4.39 4.69 -0.88
N ALA A 167 -5.34 4.27 -1.72
CA ALA A 167 -6.63 4.93 -1.88
C ALA A 167 -7.60 4.55 -0.76
N VAL A 168 -7.34 5.06 0.45
CA VAL A 168 -8.17 4.80 1.65
C VAL A 168 -9.60 5.33 1.42
N PRO A 169 -10.62 4.47 1.53
CA PRO A 169 -12.02 4.85 1.30
C PRO A 169 -12.46 6.06 2.14
N GLY A 170 -13.03 7.06 1.46
CA GLY A 170 -13.50 8.29 2.10
C GLY A 170 -12.41 9.30 2.49
N VAL A 171 -11.15 8.97 2.29
CA VAL A 171 -10.00 9.86 2.53
C VAL A 171 -9.37 10.28 1.19
N TRP A 172 -9.07 9.31 0.34
CA TRP A 172 -8.47 9.52 -0.96
C TRP A 172 -9.35 9.01 -2.10
N PRO A 173 -9.22 9.60 -3.29
CA PRO A 173 -10.00 9.15 -4.44
C PRO A 173 -9.59 7.72 -4.83
N PRO A 174 -10.56 6.84 -5.17
CA PRO A 174 -10.25 5.58 -5.84
C PRO A 174 -9.49 5.84 -7.15
N VAL A 175 -8.46 5.03 -7.43
CA VAL A 175 -7.57 5.19 -8.59
C VAL A 175 -8.11 4.46 -9.81
N THR A 176 -8.07 5.12 -10.95
CA THR A 176 -8.47 4.56 -12.25
C THR A 176 -7.29 3.87 -12.92
N ILE A 177 -7.43 2.57 -13.20
CA ILE A 177 -6.48 1.79 -14.01
C ILE A 177 -7.29 1.06 -15.09
N GLY A 178 -7.06 1.40 -16.34
CA GLY A 178 -7.89 0.96 -17.46
C GLY A 178 -9.36 1.42 -17.28
N ASN A 179 -10.29 0.49 -17.29
CA ASN A 179 -11.72 0.76 -17.10
C ASN A 179 -12.22 0.47 -15.66
N ARG A 180 -11.31 0.20 -14.74
CA ARG A 180 -11.62 -0.19 -13.35
C ARG A 180 -11.20 0.90 -12.37
N ARG A 181 -11.82 0.87 -11.19
CA ARG A 181 -11.53 1.80 -10.09
C ARG A 181 -11.08 1.00 -8.88
N PHE A 182 -9.98 1.40 -8.27
CA PHE A 182 -9.37 0.65 -7.17
C PHE A 182 -9.27 1.48 -5.89
N MET A 183 -9.37 0.78 -4.77
CA MET A 183 -9.19 1.32 -3.42
C MET A 183 -8.18 0.50 -2.64
N ASP A 184 -7.77 1.01 -1.50
CA ASP A 184 -6.73 0.47 -0.61
C ASP A 184 -6.89 -1.05 -0.35
N GLY A 185 -5.79 -1.78 -0.50
CA GLY A 185 -5.71 -3.22 -0.25
C GLY A 185 -5.97 -3.60 1.22
N GLY A 186 -5.78 -2.66 2.15
CA GLY A 186 -6.09 -2.80 3.56
C GLY A 186 -7.57 -3.03 3.86
N VAL A 187 -8.46 -2.69 2.92
CA VAL A 187 -9.90 -3.03 3.01
C VAL A 187 -10.12 -4.55 3.03
N ARG A 188 -9.20 -5.33 2.47
CA ARG A 188 -9.23 -6.80 2.56
C ARG A 188 -8.48 -7.31 3.79
N SER A 189 -7.26 -6.91 3.94
CA SER A 189 -6.38 -7.27 5.05
C SER A 189 -5.25 -6.26 5.14
N VAL A 190 -4.93 -5.80 6.32
CA VAL A 190 -3.88 -4.78 6.52
C VAL A 190 -2.52 -5.25 6.01
N ALA A 191 -2.20 -6.54 6.14
CA ALA A 191 -0.92 -7.10 5.71
C ALA A 191 -1.00 -7.93 4.42
N ASN A 192 -2.14 -8.55 4.09
CA ASN A 192 -2.28 -9.49 2.97
C ASN A 192 -1.19 -10.58 2.95
N ALA A 193 -0.78 -11.05 4.15
CA ALA A 193 0.36 -11.94 4.35
C ALA A 193 0.15 -13.35 3.78
N ASP A 194 -1.06 -13.74 3.45
CA ASP A 194 -1.39 -14.99 2.77
C ASP A 194 -0.74 -15.11 1.38
N LEU A 195 -0.39 -13.98 0.75
CA LEU A 195 0.38 -13.95 -0.50
C LEU A 195 1.80 -14.50 -0.35
N ALA A 196 2.34 -14.52 0.88
CA ALA A 196 3.66 -15.07 1.19
C ALA A 196 3.63 -16.56 1.58
N ALA A 197 2.48 -17.23 1.57
CA ALA A 197 2.32 -18.61 2.07
C ALA A 197 3.22 -19.67 1.36
N ARG A 198 3.77 -19.36 0.18
CA ARG A 198 4.65 -20.25 -0.59
C ARG A 198 6.13 -19.95 -0.41
N TYR A 199 6.49 -19.04 0.52
CA TYR A 199 7.87 -18.68 0.82
C TYR A 199 8.31 -19.37 2.12
N GLU A 200 9.54 -19.84 2.16
CA GLU A 200 10.07 -20.60 3.30
C GLU A 200 10.37 -19.70 4.49
N ARG A 201 10.78 -18.44 4.22
CA ARG A 201 11.04 -17.42 5.25
C ARG A 201 10.21 -16.20 4.98
N VAL A 202 9.40 -15.82 5.96
CA VAL A 202 8.52 -14.65 5.86
C VAL A 202 8.76 -13.72 7.03
N VAL A 203 9.14 -12.49 6.73
CA VAL A 203 9.17 -11.40 7.71
C VAL A 203 7.96 -10.52 7.46
N ARG A 204 7.25 -10.17 8.54
CA ARG A 204 6.09 -9.27 8.53
C ARG A 204 6.36 -8.09 9.44
N THR A 205 6.08 -6.90 8.94
CA THR A 205 6.23 -5.64 9.69
C THR A 205 4.91 -5.16 10.31
N TRP A 206 4.00 -6.08 10.49
CA TRP A 206 2.70 -5.78 11.08
C TRP A 206 2.28 -6.84 12.08
#